data_36abd131d2be4c859a1e328fe48a8fa6
#
_entry.id   36abd131d2be4c859a1e328fe48a8fa6
#
_cell.length_a   1.000
_cell.length_b   1.000
_cell.length_c   1.000
_cell.angle_alpha   90.00
_cell.angle_beta   90.00
_cell.angle_gamma   90.00
#
_symmetry.space_group_name_H-M   'P 1'
#
loop_
_entity.id
_entity.type
_entity.pdbx_description
1 polymer ?
#
loop_
_entity_poly.entity_id
_entity_poly.type
_entity_poly.pdbx_seq_one_letter_code
_entity_poly.pdbx_strand_id
1 'polypeptide(L)'
;YDLVGIFLETNSDKVDFRLRMQDFSADTHRRGVPWLGMPIHDLSTLDRILIIGSFLRKDHPLLAARIRQAVKRGAKVSVVHCSDDDLLMPVSAKSIVKPSQLPAALAKIAVALARHKDVVVPEAFARIEPSESDFFMAKSMASGANGAIFLGNFAVNHPAFSELQATAQWIAQILGAKLG
;
A
#
# COMPACT_ATOMS: atom_id res chain seq x y z
N TYR A 1 7.89 -27.59 6.76
CA TYR A 1 9.25 -27.18 6.38
C TYR A 1 10.14 -28.41 6.13
N ASP A 2 10.02 -29.44 6.95
CA ASP A 2 10.86 -30.65 6.86
C ASP A 2 10.69 -31.40 5.54
N LEU A 3 9.48 -31.45 4.96
CA LEU A 3 9.22 -32.13 3.69
C LEU A 3 9.94 -31.45 2.51
N VAL A 4 10.00 -30.12 2.49
CA VAL A 4 10.75 -29.38 1.45
C VAL A 4 12.24 -29.59 1.61
N GLY A 5 12.75 -29.58 2.84
CA GLY A 5 14.15 -29.90 3.14
C GLY A 5 14.54 -31.29 2.66
N ILE A 6 13.76 -32.31 2.99
CA ILE A 6 13.98 -33.69 2.56
C ILE A 6 13.94 -33.81 1.03
N PHE A 7 13.01 -33.13 0.38
CA PHE A 7 12.91 -33.14 -1.09
C PHE A 7 14.13 -32.52 -1.76
N LEU A 8 14.60 -31.36 -1.26
CA LEU A 8 15.79 -30.69 -1.74
C LEU A 8 17.07 -31.52 -1.55
N GLU A 9 17.21 -32.21 -0.44
CA GLU A 9 18.36 -33.07 -0.14
C GLU A 9 18.43 -34.32 -1.01
N THR A 10 17.26 -34.85 -1.44
CA THR A 10 17.20 -36.18 -2.06
C THR A 10 16.99 -36.16 -3.57
N ASN A 11 16.35 -35.13 -4.15
CA ASN A 11 15.86 -35.23 -5.52
C ASN A 11 16.15 -34.04 -6.44
N SER A 12 15.90 -32.80 -6.00
CA SER A 12 15.96 -31.64 -6.89
C SER A 12 16.00 -30.32 -6.11
N ASP A 13 16.72 -29.37 -6.66
CA ASP A 13 16.72 -27.96 -6.26
C ASP A 13 15.59 -27.13 -6.92
N LYS A 14 14.82 -27.79 -7.81
CA LYS A 14 13.70 -27.14 -8.54
C LYS A 14 12.42 -27.23 -7.74
N VAL A 15 12.32 -26.43 -6.69
CA VAL A 15 11.09 -26.31 -5.87
C VAL A 15 10.45 -24.96 -6.11
N ASP A 16 9.19 -24.96 -6.50
CA ASP A 16 8.35 -23.75 -6.62
C ASP A 16 7.03 -23.96 -5.86
N PHE A 17 6.76 -23.09 -4.92
CA PHE A 17 5.54 -23.10 -4.10
C PHE A 17 4.56 -21.96 -4.44
N ARG A 18 4.86 -21.20 -5.48
CA ARG A 18 4.07 -20.03 -5.86
C ARG A 18 2.75 -20.43 -6.50
N LEU A 19 1.67 -19.89 -5.97
CA LEU A 19 0.33 -20.10 -6.54
C LEU A 19 -0.06 -19.01 -7.55
N ARG A 20 0.67 -17.88 -7.58
CA ARG A 20 0.37 -16.72 -8.42
C ARG A 20 1.65 -16.06 -8.89
N MET A 21 1.53 -15.20 -9.90
CA MET A 21 2.65 -14.35 -10.31
C MET A 21 3.02 -13.40 -9.18
N GLN A 22 4.31 -13.29 -8.91
CA GLN A 22 4.87 -12.40 -7.89
C GLN A 22 6.09 -11.69 -8.48
N ASP A 23 6.29 -10.45 -8.09
CA ASP A 23 7.47 -9.67 -8.42
C ASP A 23 8.53 -9.85 -7.32
N PHE A 24 9.65 -10.47 -7.68
CA PHE A 24 10.76 -10.76 -6.77
C PHE A 24 11.95 -9.80 -6.94
N SER A 25 11.84 -8.80 -7.81
CA SER A 25 12.97 -7.91 -8.16
C SER A 25 13.56 -7.17 -6.95
N ALA A 26 12.78 -6.97 -5.89
CA ALA A 26 13.23 -6.33 -4.66
C ALA A 26 13.56 -7.29 -3.51
N ASP A 27 13.45 -8.61 -3.68
CA ASP A 27 13.59 -9.57 -2.56
C ASP A 27 14.98 -9.56 -1.93
N THR A 28 16.04 -9.34 -2.73
CA THR A 28 17.42 -9.20 -2.22
C THR A 28 17.62 -7.99 -1.30
N HIS A 29 16.75 -7.00 -1.38
CA HIS A 29 16.80 -5.76 -0.60
C HIS A 29 15.83 -5.77 0.59
N ARG A 30 14.95 -6.78 0.66
CA ARG A 30 14.00 -6.91 1.76
C ARG A 30 14.67 -7.48 3.00
N ARG A 31 14.34 -6.90 4.15
CA ARG A 31 14.76 -7.43 5.46
C ARG A 31 13.52 -7.73 6.29
N GLY A 32 13.49 -8.93 6.86
CA GLY A 32 12.38 -9.38 7.72
C GLY A 32 11.16 -9.91 6.96
N VAL A 33 10.12 -10.23 7.70
CA VAL A 33 8.85 -10.77 7.19
C VAL A 33 7.85 -9.63 7.01
N PRO A 34 7.12 -9.56 5.89
CA PRO A 34 6.03 -8.61 5.73
C PRO A 34 4.98 -8.77 6.85
N TRP A 35 4.57 -7.69 7.46
CA TRP A 35 3.54 -7.66 8.49
C TRP A 35 2.75 -6.36 8.41
N LEU A 36 1.68 -6.24 9.18
CA LEU A 36 0.76 -5.08 9.13
C LEU A 36 1.40 -3.73 9.53
N GLY A 37 2.66 -3.72 9.96
CA GLY A 37 3.35 -2.51 10.41
C GLY A 37 2.91 -2.02 11.79
N MET A 38 1.86 -2.63 12.37
CA MET A 38 1.28 -2.28 13.67
C MET A 38 0.43 -3.40 14.26
N PRO A 39 0.18 -3.43 15.57
CA PRO A 39 -0.82 -4.30 16.17
C PRO A 39 -2.23 -4.01 15.64
N ILE A 40 -3.04 -5.06 15.45
CA ILE A 40 -4.40 -4.94 14.87
C ILE A 40 -5.31 -4.02 15.70
N HIS A 41 -5.16 -3.99 17.01
CA HIS A 41 -5.97 -3.13 17.88
C HIS A 41 -5.69 -1.63 17.64
N ASP A 42 -4.49 -1.27 17.21
CA ASP A 42 -4.10 0.11 16.95
C ASP A 42 -4.72 0.69 15.67
N LEU A 43 -5.24 -0.15 14.77
CA LEU A 43 -5.94 0.31 13.57
C LEU A 43 -7.06 1.31 13.87
N SER A 44 -7.73 1.14 15.01
CA SER A 44 -8.82 2.03 15.40
C SER A 44 -8.36 3.41 15.92
N THR A 45 -7.06 3.61 16.11
CA THR A 45 -6.47 4.89 16.56
C THR A 45 -5.93 5.73 15.43
N LEU A 46 -5.88 5.17 14.20
CA LEU A 46 -5.39 5.87 13.01
C LEU A 46 -6.30 7.06 12.66
N ASP A 47 -5.68 8.13 12.15
CA ASP A 47 -6.39 9.33 11.68
C ASP A 47 -6.30 9.51 10.16
N ARG A 48 -5.27 8.93 9.50
CA ARG A 48 -5.09 8.95 8.04
C ARG A 48 -4.70 7.57 7.55
N ILE A 49 -5.46 7.08 6.58
CA ILE A 49 -5.29 5.72 6.07
C ILE A 49 -5.28 5.78 4.54
N LEU A 50 -4.20 5.27 3.94
CA LEU A 50 -4.11 5.04 2.50
C LEU A 50 -4.18 3.52 2.23
N ILE A 51 -5.16 3.11 1.44
CA ILE A 51 -5.35 1.71 1.05
C ILE A 51 -5.03 1.57 -0.43
N ILE A 52 -4.11 0.68 -0.76
CA ILE A 52 -3.61 0.49 -2.13
C ILE A 52 -3.89 -0.94 -2.57
N GLY A 53 -4.65 -1.11 -3.66
CA GLY A 53 -4.89 -2.41 -4.27
C GLY A 53 -5.48 -3.44 -3.32
N SER A 54 -6.58 -3.11 -2.62
CA SER A 54 -7.24 -4.02 -1.67
C SER A 54 -8.75 -4.07 -1.87
N PHE A 55 -9.28 -5.28 -2.02
CA PHE A 55 -10.71 -5.57 -1.84
C PHE A 55 -11.01 -5.72 -0.35
N LEU A 56 -10.78 -4.65 0.41
CA LEU A 56 -10.69 -4.63 1.87
C LEU A 56 -11.83 -5.39 2.57
N ARG A 57 -13.07 -5.22 2.12
CA ARG A 57 -14.23 -5.90 2.73
C ARG A 57 -14.27 -7.40 2.48
N LYS A 58 -13.75 -7.83 1.32
CA LYS A 58 -13.78 -9.24 0.89
C LYS A 58 -12.56 -9.98 1.44
N ASP A 59 -11.37 -9.38 1.29
CA ASP A 59 -10.12 -10.01 1.67
C ASP A 59 -9.85 -9.95 3.17
N HIS A 60 -10.22 -8.80 3.81
CA HIS A 60 -9.85 -8.49 5.18
C HIS A 60 -11.00 -7.88 5.98
N PRO A 61 -12.14 -8.59 6.19
CA PRO A 61 -13.34 -8.04 6.80
C PRO A 61 -13.13 -7.53 8.24
N LEU A 62 -12.26 -8.16 9.01
CA LEU A 62 -11.95 -7.74 10.38
C LEU A 62 -11.14 -6.43 10.39
N LEU A 63 -10.18 -6.27 9.47
CA LEU A 63 -9.46 -5.00 9.30
C LEU A 63 -10.41 -3.90 8.82
N ALA A 64 -11.29 -4.21 7.86
CA ALA A 64 -12.33 -3.28 7.41
C ALA A 64 -13.21 -2.80 8.56
N ALA A 65 -13.60 -3.68 9.50
CA ALA A 65 -14.38 -3.33 10.67
C ALA A 65 -13.62 -2.36 11.60
N ARG A 66 -12.33 -2.59 11.83
CA ARG A 66 -11.46 -1.72 12.64
C ARG A 66 -11.26 -0.36 12.00
N ILE A 67 -11.00 -0.32 10.70
CA ILE A 67 -10.86 0.93 9.94
C ILE A 67 -12.17 1.74 9.98
N ARG A 68 -13.34 1.08 9.84
CA ARG A 68 -14.63 1.76 10.02
C ARG A 68 -14.81 2.37 11.42
N GLN A 69 -14.27 1.73 12.46
CA GLN A 69 -14.28 2.32 13.80
C GLN A 69 -13.41 3.58 13.87
N ALA A 70 -12.22 3.57 13.22
CA ALA A 70 -11.40 4.78 13.10
C ALA A 70 -12.15 5.89 12.35
N VAL A 71 -12.80 5.57 11.22
CA VAL A 71 -13.58 6.55 10.43
C VAL A 71 -14.73 7.15 11.25
N LYS A 72 -15.44 6.36 12.06
CA LYS A 72 -16.47 6.87 12.98
C LYS A 72 -15.92 7.85 14.03
N ARG A 73 -14.62 7.81 14.30
CA ARG A 73 -13.89 8.74 15.18
C ARG A 73 -13.25 9.91 14.43
N GLY A 74 -13.51 10.04 13.13
CA GLY A 74 -13.04 11.15 12.31
C GLY A 74 -11.82 10.83 11.43
N ALA A 75 -11.35 9.58 11.39
CA ALA A 75 -10.27 9.21 10.48
C ALA A 75 -10.70 9.39 9.01
N LYS A 76 -9.76 9.81 8.18
CA LYS A 76 -9.94 9.94 6.73
C LYS A 76 -9.26 8.79 6.01
N VAL A 77 -10.01 8.12 5.13
CA VAL A 77 -9.52 7.02 4.29
C VAL A 77 -9.38 7.51 2.87
N SER A 78 -8.25 7.21 2.26
CA SER A 78 -7.98 7.38 0.83
C SER A 78 -7.73 6.02 0.18
N VAL A 79 -8.16 5.85 -1.05
CA VAL A 79 -8.07 4.56 -1.77
C VAL A 79 -7.46 4.75 -3.14
N VAL A 80 -6.49 3.90 -3.48
CA VAL A 80 -5.95 3.75 -4.84
C VAL A 80 -6.19 2.31 -5.29
N HIS A 81 -7.10 2.12 -6.25
CA HIS A 81 -7.51 0.77 -6.64
C HIS A 81 -7.97 0.70 -8.11
N CYS A 82 -8.21 -0.51 -8.60
CA CYS A 82 -8.76 -0.74 -9.95
C CYS A 82 -10.28 -0.93 -9.98
N SER A 83 -10.92 -0.98 -8.83
CA SER A 83 -12.38 -1.13 -8.68
C SER A 83 -12.93 -0.15 -7.66
N ASP A 84 -14.09 0.43 -7.95
CA ASP A 84 -14.80 1.31 -7.01
C ASP A 84 -15.75 0.48 -6.13
N ASP A 85 -15.18 -0.26 -5.20
CA ASP A 85 -15.95 -1.06 -4.24
C ASP A 85 -16.55 -0.17 -3.13
N ASP A 86 -17.79 -0.50 -2.74
CA ASP A 86 -18.39 0.08 -1.55
C ASP A 86 -17.74 -0.48 -0.28
N LEU A 87 -17.02 0.36 0.46
CA LEU A 87 -16.34 -0.01 1.70
C LEU A 87 -17.25 0.08 2.94
N LEU A 88 -18.54 0.46 2.78
CA LEU A 88 -19.49 0.72 3.87
C LEU A 88 -18.96 1.73 4.89
N MET A 89 -18.17 2.72 4.41
CA MET A 89 -17.67 3.85 5.18
C MET A 89 -17.35 5.02 4.25
N PRO A 90 -17.42 6.26 4.74
CA PRO A 90 -16.95 7.41 3.95
C PRO A 90 -15.50 7.27 3.53
N VAL A 91 -15.21 7.53 2.25
CA VAL A 91 -13.88 7.60 1.68
C VAL A 91 -13.62 9.04 1.27
N SER A 92 -12.54 9.61 1.78
CA SER A 92 -12.20 11.03 1.56
C SER A 92 -11.70 11.32 0.16
N ALA A 93 -10.95 10.39 -0.42
CA ALA A 93 -10.43 10.49 -1.77
C ALA A 93 -10.26 9.09 -2.39
N LYS A 94 -10.59 8.98 -3.68
CA LYS A 94 -10.43 7.75 -4.46
C LYS A 94 -9.65 8.04 -5.74
N SER A 95 -8.70 7.17 -6.07
CA SER A 95 -8.06 7.11 -7.38
C SER A 95 -8.32 5.73 -7.96
N ILE A 96 -9.31 5.66 -8.86
CA ILE A 96 -9.70 4.41 -9.52
C ILE A 96 -9.09 4.40 -10.91
N VAL A 97 -8.17 3.46 -11.12
CA VAL A 97 -7.36 3.37 -12.35
C VAL A 97 -7.29 1.95 -12.88
N LYS A 98 -6.90 1.80 -14.14
CA LYS A 98 -6.65 0.46 -14.71
C LYS A 98 -5.54 -0.25 -13.91
N PRO A 99 -5.56 -1.59 -13.82
CA PRO A 99 -4.51 -2.35 -13.13
C PRO A 99 -3.08 -1.91 -13.51
N SER A 100 -2.79 -1.81 -14.81
CA SER A 100 -1.48 -1.40 -15.31
C SER A 100 -1.06 0.03 -14.96
N GLN A 101 -1.98 0.87 -14.52
CA GLN A 101 -1.75 2.27 -14.14
C GLN A 101 -1.59 2.47 -12.64
N LEU A 102 -1.75 1.40 -11.84
CA LEU A 102 -1.69 1.48 -10.39
C LEU A 102 -0.35 2.05 -9.88
N PRO A 103 0.84 1.60 -10.38
CA PRO A 103 2.12 2.18 -9.98
C PRO A 103 2.22 3.67 -10.33
N ALA A 104 1.83 4.05 -11.54
CA ALA A 104 1.87 5.44 -11.98
C ALA A 104 0.94 6.36 -11.15
N ALA A 105 -0.26 5.87 -10.79
CA ALA A 105 -1.18 6.61 -9.94
C ALA A 105 -0.59 6.83 -8.54
N LEU A 106 0.02 5.80 -7.95
CA LEU A 106 0.67 5.92 -6.65
C LEU A 106 1.87 6.87 -6.70
N ALA A 107 2.67 6.81 -7.78
CA ALA A 107 3.81 7.70 -8.00
C ALA A 107 3.39 9.18 -8.09
N LYS A 108 2.27 9.49 -8.76
CA LYS A 108 1.71 10.86 -8.79
C LYS A 108 1.37 11.38 -7.41
N ILE A 109 0.73 10.57 -6.57
CA ILE A 109 0.39 10.93 -5.19
C ILE A 109 1.67 11.14 -4.37
N ALA A 110 2.70 10.30 -4.55
CA ALA A 110 3.98 10.44 -3.88
C ALA A 110 4.70 11.74 -4.26
N VAL A 111 4.72 12.10 -5.55
CA VAL A 111 5.30 13.37 -6.03
C VAL A 111 4.50 14.58 -5.51
N ALA A 112 3.16 14.50 -5.53
CA ALA A 112 2.32 15.55 -4.97
C ALA A 112 2.61 15.78 -3.48
N LEU A 113 2.80 14.69 -2.73
CA LEU A 113 3.13 14.73 -1.31
C LEU A 113 4.53 15.32 -1.07
N ALA A 114 5.53 14.89 -1.84
CA ALA A 114 6.90 15.41 -1.74
C ALA A 114 6.94 16.93 -2.01
N ARG A 115 6.27 17.38 -3.07
CA ARG A 115 6.13 18.82 -3.37
C ARG A 115 5.39 19.59 -2.26
N HIS A 116 4.38 18.99 -1.64
CA HIS A 116 3.63 19.61 -0.54
C HIS A 116 4.43 19.71 0.76
N LYS A 117 5.37 18.81 0.98
CA LYS A 117 6.23 18.75 2.17
C LYS A 117 7.64 19.31 1.92
N ASP A 118 7.90 19.90 0.76
CA ASP A 118 9.21 20.44 0.34
C ASP A 118 10.33 19.38 0.42
N VAL A 119 9.99 18.11 0.11
CA VAL A 119 10.94 17.01 0.04
C VAL A 119 11.47 16.87 -1.39
N VAL A 120 12.76 16.61 -1.53
CA VAL A 120 13.39 16.39 -2.84
C VAL A 120 12.77 15.19 -3.54
N VAL A 121 12.29 15.41 -4.75
CA VAL A 121 11.74 14.35 -5.61
C VAL A 121 12.89 13.58 -6.24
N PRO A 122 12.97 12.23 -6.07
CA PRO A 122 14.00 11.43 -6.74
C PRO A 122 13.95 11.55 -8.26
N GLU A 123 15.10 11.43 -8.92
CA GLU A 123 15.21 11.58 -10.38
C GLU A 123 14.26 10.66 -11.15
N ALA A 124 14.05 9.43 -10.65
CA ALA A 124 13.12 8.47 -11.24
C ALA A 124 11.67 9.01 -11.35
N PHE A 125 11.29 9.95 -10.51
CA PHE A 125 9.96 10.56 -10.49
C PHE A 125 9.93 12.00 -11.04
N ALA A 126 11.07 12.54 -11.50
CA ALA A 126 11.20 13.95 -11.89
C ALA A 126 10.25 14.38 -13.01
N ARG A 127 9.87 13.46 -13.89
CA ARG A 127 8.99 13.72 -15.05
C ARG A 127 7.50 13.48 -14.76
N ILE A 128 7.15 13.10 -13.52
CA ILE A 128 5.77 12.80 -13.15
C ILE A 128 5.07 14.09 -12.75
N GLU A 129 3.96 14.38 -13.44
CA GLU A 129 3.12 15.53 -13.14
C GLU A 129 1.84 15.08 -12.42
N PRO A 130 1.68 15.44 -11.14
CA PRO A 130 0.47 15.18 -10.37
C PRO A 130 -0.70 16.04 -10.84
N SER A 131 -1.92 15.51 -10.74
CA SER A 131 -3.18 16.23 -10.94
C SER A 131 -3.65 16.90 -9.65
N GLU A 132 -4.68 17.74 -9.74
CA GLU A 132 -5.30 18.37 -8.56
C GLU A 132 -5.85 17.33 -7.57
N SER A 133 -6.41 16.22 -8.07
CA SER A 133 -6.89 15.12 -7.22
C SER A 133 -5.76 14.43 -6.45
N ASP A 134 -4.57 14.31 -7.05
CA ASP A 134 -3.40 13.73 -6.38
C ASP A 134 -2.90 14.68 -5.27
N PHE A 135 -2.88 16.00 -5.52
CA PHE A 135 -2.58 16.98 -4.48
C PHE A 135 -3.61 17.01 -3.37
N PHE A 136 -4.91 16.85 -3.67
CA PHE A 136 -5.96 16.78 -2.66
C PHE A 136 -5.73 15.57 -1.73
N MET A 137 -5.44 14.40 -2.32
CA MET A 137 -5.15 13.18 -1.56
C MET A 137 -3.87 13.34 -0.71
N ALA A 138 -2.81 13.89 -1.29
CA ALA A 138 -1.55 14.16 -0.60
C ALA A 138 -1.73 15.11 0.59
N LYS A 139 -2.44 16.22 0.41
CA LYS A 139 -2.76 17.17 1.51
C LYS A 139 -3.60 16.51 2.60
N SER A 140 -4.59 15.70 2.21
CA SER A 140 -5.40 14.96 3.17
C SER A 140 -4.54 14.03 4.03
N MET A 141 -3.63 13.28 3.42
CA MET A 141 -2.70 12.41 4.13
C MET A 141 -1.72 13.20 5.03
N ALA A 142 -1.19 14.31 4.54
CA ALA A 142 -0.24 15.14 5.24
C ALA A 142 -0.82 15.87 6.47
N SER A 143 -2.15 15.99 6.55
CA SER A 143 -2.82 16.70 7.66
C SER A 143 -3.03 15.84 8.91
N GLY A 144 -2.60 14.58 8.91
CA GLY A 144 -2.73 13.67 10.05
C GLY A 144 -1.46 13.57 10.88
N ALA A 145 -1.61 13.05 12.09
CA ALA A 145 -0.50 12.77 13.01
C ALA A 145 -0.22 11.27 13.15
N ASN A 146 -1.21 10.40 12.92
CA ASN A 146 -1.10 8.96 13.08
C ASN A 146 -1.59 8.25 11.80
N GLY A 147 -0.73 8.26 10.78
CA GLY A 147 -1.04 7.71 9.47
C GLY A 147 -0.59 6.28 9.28
N ALA A 148 -1.29 5.55 8.39
CA ALA A 148 -0.84 4.25 7.90
C ALA A 148 -1.15 4.06 6.41
N ILE A 149 -0.31 3.25 5.76
CA ILE A 149 -0.41 2.88 4.35
C ILE A 149 -0.49 1.35 4.29
N PHE A 150 -1.50 0.82 3.63
CA PHE A 150 -1.72 -0.61 3.51
C PHE A 150 -1.71 -1.07 2.05
N LEU A 151 -0.85 -2.04 1.75
CA LEU A 151 -0.80 -2.74 0.48
C LEU A 151 -1.67 -3.99 0.56
N GLY A 152 -2.75 -4.03 -0.20
CA GLY A 152 -3.67 -5.17 -0.21
C GLY A 152 -3.23 -6.28 -1.16
N ASN A 153 -3.98 -7.39 -1.14
CA ASN A 153 -3.68 -8.59 -1.93
C ASN A 153 -3.53 -8.31 -3.43
N PHE A 154 -4.33 -7.39 -3.98
CA PHE A 154 -4.22 -7.01 -5.38
C PHE A 154 -2.90 -6.30 -5.69
N ALA A 155 -2.44 -5.41 -4.81
CA ALA A 155 -1.15 -4.74 -4.95
C ALA A 155 0.01 -5.73 -4.80
N VAL A 156 -0.05 -6.63 -3.80
CA VAL A 156 1.00 -7.64 -3.55
C VAL A 156 1.17 -8.62 -4.70
N ASN A 157 0.08 -8.96 -5.41
CA ASN A 157 0.12 -9.84 -6.59
C ASN A 157 0.28 -9.07 -7.91
N HIS A 158 0.57 -7.77 -7.87
CA HIS A 158 0.78 -6.98 -9.08
C HIS A 158 2.16 -7.27 -9.70
N PRO A 159 2.29 -7.34 -11.06
CA PRO A 159 3.58 -7.58 -11.71
C PRO A 159 4.68 -6.56 -11.38
N ALA A 160 4.30 -5.33 -11.01
CA ALA A 160 5.22 -4.28 -10.55
C ALA A 160 5.09 -4.03 -9.03
N PHE A 161 4.98 -5.09 -8.22
CA PHE A 161 4.81 -4.95 -6.77
C PHE A 161 6.00 -4.26 -6.11
N SER A 162 7.21 -4.54 -6.56
CA SER A 162 8.42 -3.91 -6.00
C SER A 162 8.40 -2.38 -6.16
N GLU A 163 7.90 -1.89 -7.28
CA GLU A 163 7.73 -0.45 -7.53
C GLU A 163 6.64 0.14 -6.63
N LEU A 164 5.49 -0.55 -6.50
CA LEU A 164 4.41 -0.15 -5.60
C LEU A 164 4.89 -0.08 -4.15
N GLN A 165 5.62 -1.09 -3.70
CA GLN A 165 6.14 -1.16 -2.34
C GLN A 165 7.17 -0.06 -2.07
N ALA A 166 8.12 0.16 -2.98
CA ALA A 166 9.12 1.22 -2.85
C ALA A 166 8.48 2.61 -2.78
N THR A 167 7.49 2.86 -3.65
CA THR A 167 6.74 4.12 -3.66
C THR A 167 5.91 4.30 -2.38
N ALA A 168 5.22 3.26 -1.91
CA ALA A 168 4.47 3.29 -0.64
C ALA A 168 5.40 3.52 0.55
N GLN A 169 6.58 2.92 0.56
CA GLN A 169 7.59 3.14 1.59
C GLN A 169 8.11 4.58 1.59
N TRP A 170 8.34 5.17 0.41
CA TRP A 170 8.73 6.56 0.31
C TRP A 170 7.64 7.51 0.84
N ILE A 171 6.36 7.27 0.50
CA ILE A 171 5.22 8.01 1.07
C ILE A 171 5.20 7.86 2.60
N ALA A 172 5.39 6.64 3.12
CA ALA A 172 5.42 6.39 4.55
C ALA A 172 6.55 7.17 5.24
N GLN A 173 7.73 7.22 4.65
CA GLN A 173 8.88 7.99 5.16
C GLN A 173 8.59 9.50 5.21
N ILE A 174 8.02 10.08 4.15
CA ILE A 174 7.66 11.50 4.10
C ILE A 174 6.65 11.86 5.20
N LEU A 175 5.71 10.96 5.48
CA LEU A 175 4.63 11.18 6.44
C LEU A 175 4.99 10.77 7.88
N GLY A 176 6.06 10.00 8.08
CA GLY A 176 6.28 9.30 9.33
C GLY A 176 5.20 8.25 9.61
N ALA A 177 4.54 7.73 8.56
CA ALA A 177 3.43 6.81 8.65
C ALA A 177 3.90 5.35 8.73
N LYS A 178 3.04 4.48 9.25
CA LYS A 178 3.26 3.03 9.28
C LYS A 178 2.95 2.43 7.92
N LEU A 179 3.69 1.38 7.53
CA LEU A 179 3.49 0.64 6.30
C LEU A 179 3.21 -0.84 6.62
N GLY A 180 2.13 -1.39 6.01
CA GLY A 180 1.74 -2.78 6.14
C GLY A 180 1.09 -3.34 4.86
#